data_9617aee63f072ae5dca5a73c7a2da2e5
#
_entry.id   9617aee63f072ae5dca5a73c7a2da2e5
#
_cell.length_a   1.000
_cell.length_b   1.000
_cell.length_c   1.000
_cell.angle_alpha   90.00
_cell.angle_beta   90.00
_cell.angle_gamma   90.00
#
_symmetry.space_group_name_H-M   'P 1'
#
loop_
_entity.id
_entity.type
_entity.pdbx_description
1 polymer ?
#
loop_
_entity_poly.entity_id
_entity_poly.type
_entity_poly.pdbx_seq_one_letter_code
_entity_poly.pdbx_strand_id
1 'polypeptide(L)'
;MISSTFGRRRFGAFALPALAVPALAACGASPEPGLYTLATRPGSTLPRGPAIVAIRDIGLPGYLDRKEIVRSTEDLKLDVRANSWWGEPLGGLVSRILVLDLSQRLPNSKVFGEAGSITLDPNASVGVDLQRFDADKAGTVILLAQVAIQFNRPTRSAARNFSIRKSATTPDTAGHVAAMSDALGELADGIASMLQ
;
A
#
# COMPACT_ATOMS: atom_id res chain seq x y z
N MET A 1 -63.25 50.70 66.57
CA MET A 1 -63.11 49.27 66.96
C MET A 1 -62.86 48.48 65.67
N ILE A 2 -61.69 47.97 65.59
CA ILE A 2 -60.99 47.65 64.32
C ILE A 2 -61.05 46.13 64.13
N SER A 3 -61.72 45.71 63.04
CA SER A 3 -61.70 44.29 62.65
C SER A 3 -60.72 44.16 61.47
N SER A 4 -59.65 43.40 61.68
CA SER A 4 -58.68 43.06 60.69
C SER A 4 -59.00 41.74 60.01
N THR A 5 -59.24 41.77 58.75
CA THR A 5 -59.49 40.60 57.91
C THR A 5 -58.17 40.08 57.34
N PHE A 6 -57.85 38.86 57.75
CA PHE A 6 -56.63 38.16 57.30
C PHE A 6 -56.85 37.52 55.95
N GLY A 7 -56.20 38.07 54.89
CA GLY A 7 -56.23 37.48 53.54
C GLY A 7 -55.23 36.34 53.37
N ARG A 8 -55.73 35.14 53.11
CA ARG A 8 -54.93 33.96 52.74
C ARG A 8 -54.37 34.08 51.34
N ARG A 9 -53.10 34.39 51.20
CA ARG A 9 -52.36 34.27 49.93
C ARG A 9 -52.08 32.79 49.64
N ARG A 10 -52.70 32.28 48.58
CA ARG A 10 -52.37 30.96 47.98
C ARG A 10 -51.07 31.14 47.16
N PHE A 11 -50.00 30.51 47.61
CA PHE A 11 -48.79 30.31 46.82
C PHE A 11 -49.03 29.19 45.81
N GLY A 12 -49.19 29.56 44.54
CA GLY A 12 -49.19 28.61 43.43
C GLY A 12 -47.72 28.18 43.14
N ALA A 13 -47.46 26.93 43.43
CA ALA A 13 -46.18 26.29 43.04
C ALA A 13 -46.21 26.04 41.53
N PHE A 14 -45.43 26.85 40.80
CA PHE A 14 -45.12 26.57 39.39
C PHE A 14 -44.06 25.45 39.35
N ALA A 15 -44.49 24.21 39.04
CA ALA A 15 -43.61 23.13 38.69
C ALA A 15 -43.10 23.34 37.26
N LEU A 16 -41.83 23.68 37.09
CA LEU A 16 -41.15 23.67 35.79
C LEU A 16 -40.87 22.19 35.43
N PRO A 17 -41.34 21.68 34.29
CA PRO A 17 -40.87 20.42 33.79
C PRO A 17 -39.43 20.56 33.33
N ALA A 18 -38.49 19.90 34.03
CA ALA A 18 -37.12 19.70 33.57
C ALA A 18 -37.17 18.83 32.31
N LEU A 19 -36.97 19.46 31.13
CA LEU A 19 -36.76 18.74 29.89
C LEU A 19 -35.34 18.10 29.97
N ALA A 20 -35.29 16.87 30.44
CA ALA A 20 -34.09 16.02 30.31
C ALA A 20 -33.94 15.62 28.84
N VAL A 21 -33.12 16.38 28.09
CA VAL A 21 -32.69 15.99 26.75
C VAL A 21 -31.70 14.82 26.91
N PRO A 22 -32.03 13.59 26.45
CA PRO A 22 -31.03 12.54 26.40
C PRO A 22 -29.99 12.95 25.35
N ALA A 23 -28.80 13.36 25.78
CA ALA A 23 -27.62 13.41 24.94
C ALA A 23 -27.27 11.95 24.56
N LEU A 24 -27.94 11.43 23.52
CA LEU A 24 -27.48 10.23 22.85
C LEU A 24 -26.11 10.58 22.26
N ALA A 25 -25.06 10.12 22.97
CA ALA A 25 -23.72 10.06 22.46
C ALA A 25 -23.80 9.21 21.18
N ALA A 26 -23.80 9.87 20.03
CA ALA A 26 -23.56 9.23 18.75
C ALA A 26 -22.09 8.75 18.78
N CYS A 27 -21.84 7.57 19.33
CA CYS A 27 -20.65 6.80 19.03
C CYS A 27 -20.74 6.46 17.54
N GLY A 28 -20.34 7.40 16.68
CA GLY A 28 -20.13 7.14 15.27
C GLY A 28 -19.08 6.04 15.17
N ALA A 29 -19.48 4.84 14.73
CA ALA A 29 -18.54 3.80 14.39
C ALA A 29 -17.55 4.39 13.39
N SER A 30 -16.25 4.34 13.70
CA SER A 30 -15.23 4.73 12.74
C SER A 30 -15.43 3.88 11.47
N PRO A 31 -15.42 4.49 10.27
CA PRO A 31 -15.59 3.73 9.04
C PRO A 31 -14.53 2.63 8.96
N GLU A 32 -14.94 1.43 8.58
CA GLU A 32 -14.01 0.32 8.35
C GLU A 32 -13.00 0.72 7.26
N PRO A 33 -11.71 0.42 7.46
CA PRO A 33 -10.70 0.74 6.45
C PRO A 33 -10.89 -0.11 5.18
N GLY A 34 -10.75 0.53 4.01
CA GLY A 34 -10.69 -0.16 2.74
C GLY A 34 -9.38 -0.93 2.62
N LEU A 35 -9.45 -2.21 2.22
CA LEU A 35 -8.28 -3.04 1.96
C LEU A 35 -7.92 -2.99 0.48
N TYR A 36 -6.64 -2.81 0.19
CA TYR A 36 -6.08 -2.68 -1.16
C TYR A 36 -5.00 -3.73 -1.41
N THR A 37 -4.88 -4.13 -2.67
CA THR A 37 -3.83 -5.04 -3.14
C THR A 37 -3.28 -4.54 -4.47
N LEU A 38 -2.02 -4.84 -4.77
CA LEU A 38 -1.45 -4.61 -6.10
C LEU A 38 -1.97 -5.67 -7.08
N ALA A 39 -2.03 -5.30 -8.35
CA ALA A 39 -2.45 -6.17 -9.43
C ALA A 39 -1.27 -6.46 -10.39
N THR A 40 -1.26 -7.66 -10.96
CA THR A 40 -0.33 -8.00 -12.03
C THR A 40 -0.55 -7.14 -13.27
N ARG A 41 0.53 -6.90 -14.01
CA ARG A 41 0.49 -6.19 -15.29
C ARG A 41 1.13 -7.03 -16.38
N PRO A 42 0.40 -7.30 -17.50
CA PRO A 42 0.98 -8.03 -18.61
C PRO A 42 2.15 -7.25 -19.21
N GLY A 43 3.17 -7.97 -19.65
CA GLY A 43 4.34 -7.42 -20.31
C GLY A 43 4.77 -8.29 -21.49
N SER A 44 5.81 -7.87 -22.20
CA SER A 44 6.36 -8.62 -23.31
C SER A 44 7.01 -9.92 -22.81
N THR A 45 6.70 -11.03 -23.47
CA THR A 45 7.33 -12.32 -23.17
C THR A 45 8.73 -12.39 -23.75
N LEU A 46 9.68 -12.86 -22.92
CA LEU A 46 11.07 -13.06 -23.29
C LEU A 46 11.39 -14.57 -23.21
N PRO A 47 11.71 -15.19 -24.35
CA PRO A 47 11.87 -16.66 -24.40
C PRO A 47 13.18 -17.16 -23.78
N ARG A 48 14.13 -16.29 -23.53
CA ARG A 48 15.42 -16.60 -22.92
C ARG A 48 15.44 -16.13 -21.46
N GLY A 49 16.21 -16.86 -20.64
CA GLY A 49 16.38 -16.55 -19.22
C GLY A 49 16.89 -17.74 -18.44
N PRO A 50 17.27 -17.55 -17.17
CA PRO A 50 17.67 -18.64 -16.28
C PRO A 50 16.50 -19.60 -16.05
N ALA A 51 16.76 -20.91 -15.98
CA ALA A 51 15.71 -21.90 -15.79
C ALA A 51 14.97 -21.75 -14.44
N ILE A 52 15.69 -21.30 -13.40
CA ILE A 52 15.16 -21.12 -12.05
C ILE A 52 15.59 -19.74 -11.55
N VAL A 53 14.62 -18.90 -11.20
CA VAL A 53 14.82 -17.53 -10.72
C VAL A 53 14.18 -17.38 -9.35
N ALA A 54 14.96 -16.95 -8.36
CA ALA A 54 14.49 -16.64 -7.03
C ALA A 54 14.38 -15.11 -6.86
N ILE A 55 13.25 -14.65 -6.30
CA ILE A 55 13.08 -13.27 -5.84
C ILE A 55 13.36 -13.26 -4.35
N ARG A 56 14.39 -12.52 -3.93
CA ARG A 56 14.72 -12.31 -2.52
C ARG A 56 13.69 -11.45 -1.81
N ASP A 57 13.79 -11.37 -0.49
CA ASP A 57 13.00 -10.42 0.27
C ASP A 57 13.17 -9.00 -0.27
N ILE A 58 12.05 -8.28 -0.35
CA ILE A 58 12.02 -6.91 -0.86
C ILE A 58 12.47 -5.95 0.23
N GLY A 59 13.54 -5.21 -0.03
CA GLY A 59 13.94 -4.09 0.82
C GLY A 59 12.93 -2.95 0.72
N LEU A 60 12.46 -2.46 1.87
CA LEU A 60 11.53 -1.33 1.97
C LEU A 60 12.09 -0.26 2.90
N PRO A 61 11.93 1.04 2.58
CA PRO A 61 12.17 2.10 3.54
C PRO A 61 11.12 2.03 4.67
N GLY A 62 11.52 2.30 5.91
CA GLY A 62 10.68 2.09 7.09
C GLY A 62 9.34 2.83 7.07
N TYR A 63 9.22 3.93 6.31
CA TYR A 63 7.94 4.64 6.19
C TYR A 63 6.89 3.89 5.37
N LEU A 64 7.29 2.92 4.54
CA LEU A 64 6.42 2.04 3.75
C LEU A 64 6.11 0.72 4.47
N ASP A 65 6.90 0.34 5.48
CA ASP A 65 6.70 -0.90 6.25
C ASP A 65 5.59 -0.71 7.30
N ARG A 66 4.35 -0.57 6.80
CA ARG A 66 3.15 -0.37 7.59
C ARG A 66 1.90 -0.80 6.84
N LYS A 67 0.81 -0.98 7.58
CA LYS A 67 -0.47 -1.38 6.98
C LYS A 67 -1.16 -0.26 6.20
N GLU A 68 -0.97 1.01 6.60
CA GLU A 68 -1.59 2.16 5.96
C GLU A 68 -0.88 2.52 4.66
N ILE A 69 -1.67 2.91 3.65
CA ILE A 69 -1.13 3.46 2.41
C ILE A 69 -0.60 4.88 2.67
N VAL A 70 0.64 5.12 2.26
CA VAL A 70 1.34 6.40 2.43
C VAL A 70 1.47 7.13 1.09
N ARG A 71 1.39 8.46 1.15
CA ARG A 71 1.68 9.38 0.04
C ARG A 71 2.67 10.44 0.49
N SER A 72 3.49 10.91 -0.42
CA SER A 72 4.34 12.08 -0.21
C SER A 72 3.61 13.32 -0.70
N THR A 73 3.01 14.10 0.20
CA THR A 73 2.24 15.30 -0.20
C THR A 73 3.11 16.53 -0.44
N GLU A 74 4.27 16.57 0.19
CA GLU A 74 5.29 17.60 0.07
C GLU A 74 6.66 16.92 0.18
N ASP A 75 7.73 17.59 -0.20
CA ASP A 75 9.07 16.98 -0.22
C ASP A 75 9.53 16.43 1.15
N LEU A 76 8.99 16.96 2.25
CA LEU A 76 9.38 16.61 3.62
C LEU A 76 8.22 16.04 4.46
N LYS A 77 7.04 15.81 3.86
CA LYS A 77 5.85 15.42 4.60
C LYS A 77 5.17 14.21 3.97
N LEU A 78 4.88 13.24 4.84
CA LEU A 78 4.12 12.04 4.49
C LEU A 78 2.65 12.20 4.94
N ASP A 79 1.72 11.80 4.07
CA ASP A 79 0.30 11.69 4.35
C ASP A 79 -0.04 10.19 4.49
N VAL A 80 -0.46 9.82 5.69
CA VAL A 80 -0.85 8.44 6.02
C VAL A 80 -2.37 8.30 5.89
N ARG A 81 -2.81 7.44 5.00
CA ARG A 81 -4.23 7.21 4.73
C ARG A 81 -4.87 6.31 5.79
N ALA A 82 -5.42 6.93 6.86
CA ALA A 82 -5.93 6.22 8.03
C ALA A 82 -6.95 5.12 7.70
N ASN A 83 -7.78 5.30 6.66
CA ASN A 83 -8.83 4.37 6.26
C ASN A 83 -8.51 3.61 4.94
N SER A 84 -7.24 3.51 4.57
CA SER A 84 -6.80 2.77 3.36
C SER A 84 -5.59 1.93 3.72
N TRP A 85 -5.77 0.62 3.77
CA TRP A 85 -4.74 -0.32 4.24
C TRP A 85 -4.37 -1.33 3.16
N TRP A 86 -3.15 -1.78 3.21
CA TRP A 86 -2.73 -2.95 2.45
C TRP A 86 -3.38 -4.21 3.02
N GLY A 87 -3.86 -5.11 2.16
CA GLY A 87 -4.44 -6.40 2.56
C GLY A 87 -3.41 -7.39 3.12
N GLU A 88 -2.12 -7.14 2.88
CA GLU A 88 -0.97 -7.89 3.38
C GLU A 88 0.25 -6.95 3.50
N PRO A 89 1.32 -7.29 4.21
CA PRO A 89 2.54 -6.47 4.28
C PRO A 89 3.07 -6.14 2.89
N LEU A 90 3.38 -4.85 2.64
CA LEU A 90 3.72 -4.35 1.30
C LEU A 90 4.92 -5.08 0.66
N GLY A 91 5.94 -5.45 1.44
CA GLY A 91 7.09 -6.22 0.94
C GLY A 91 6.69 -7.56 0.37
N GLY A 92 5.84 -8.31 1.09
CA GLY A 92 5.28 -9.60 0.64
C GLY A 92 4.40 -9.43 -0.60
N LEU A 93 3.56 -8.39 -0.60
CA LEU A 93 2.71 -8.03 -1.73
C LEU A 93 3.52 -7.74 -3.00
N VAL A 94 4.56 -6.92 -2.90
CA VAL A 94 5.47 -6.60 -4.02
C VAL A 94 6.18 -7.86 -4.51
N SER A 95 6.72 -8.68 -3.60
CA SER A 95 7.38 -9.95 -3.94
C SER A 95 6.44 -10.88 -4.72
N ARG A 96 5.21 -11.07 -4.22
CA ARG A 96 4.20 -11.91 -4.85
C ARG A 96 3.83 -11.43 -6.26
N ILE A 97 3.62 -10.13 -6.44
CA ILE A 97 3.28 -9.56 -7.75
C ILE A 97 4.46 -9.64 -8.72
N LEU A 98 5.70 -9.38 -8.26
CA LEU A 98 6.89 -9.54 -9.11
C LEU A 98 7.08 -11.00 -9.55
N VAL A 99 6.82 -11.98 -8.68
CA VAL A 99 6.87 -13.40 -9.06
C VAL A 99 5.88 -13.70 -10.18
N LEU A 100 4.64 -13.22 -10.06
CA LEU A 100 3.59 -13.43 -11.08
C LEU A 100 3.91 -12.71 -12.39
N ASP A 101 4.33 -11.45 -12.31
CA ASP A 101 4.68 -10.63 -13.48
C ASP A 101 5.89 -11.19 -14.22
N LEU A 102 6.92 -11.65 -13.51
CA LEU A 102 8.10 -12.27 -14.11
C LEU A 102 7.80 -13.66 -14.66
N SER A 103 6.93 -14.45 -14.01
CA SER A 103 6.51 -15.77 -14.54
C SER A 103 5.81 -15.63 -15.89
N GLN A 104 5.01 -14.57 -16.06
CA GLN A 104 4.35 -14.29 -17.35
C GLN A 104 5.36 -13.84 -18.41
N ARG A 105 6.37 -13.04 -18.04
CA ARG A 105 7.39 -12.51 -18.97
C ARG A 105 8.44 -13.55 -19.36
N LEU A 106 8.71 -14.51 -18.48
CA LEU A 106 9.73 -15.56 -18.64
C LEU A 106 9.07 -16.94 -18.63
N PRO A 107 8.31 -17.30 -19.69
CA PRO A 107 7.48 -18.52 -19.70
C PRO A 107 8.30 -19.82 -19.61
N ASN A 108 9.60 -19.77 -19.93
CA ASN A 108 10.50 -20.92 -19.84
C ASN A 108 11.29 -20.97 -18.50
N SER A 109 11.05 -20.02 -17.59
CA SER A 109 11.68 -19.96 -16.28
C SER A 109 10.69 -20.32 -15.17
N LYS A 110 11.18 -20.98 -14.11
CA LYS A 110 10.43 -21.15 -12.86
C LYS A 110 10.81 -19.99 -11.94
N VAL A 111 9.86 -19.10 -11.66
CA VAL A 111 10.07 -17.93 -10.79
C VAL A 111 9.38 -18.18 -9.46
N PHE A 112 10.06 -17.93 -8.35
CA PHE A 112 9.52 -18.08 -7.00
C PHE A 112 10.09 -17.03 -6.04
N GLY A 113 9.41 -16.80 -4.91
CA GLY A 113 9.92 -15.95 -3.81
C GLY A 113 10.66 -16.78 -2.77
N GLU A 114 11.84 -16.35 -2.33
CA GLU A 114 12.65 -17.06 -1.33
C GLU A 114 11.96 -17.16 0.03
N ALA A 115 11.13 -16.16 0.40
CA ALA A 115 10.33 -16.19 1.64
C ALA A 115 9.16 -17.20 1.59
N GLY A 116 8.90 -17.84 0.44
CA GLY A 116 7.84 -18.82 0.28
C GLY A 116 8.24 -20.22 0.78
N SER A 117 7.27 -21.15 0.67
CA SER A 117 7.46 -22.56 1.05
C SER A 117 8.19 -23.41 0.00
N ILE A 118 8.52 -22.83 -1.17
CA ILE A 118 9.21 -23.53 -2.26
C ILE A 118 10.70 -23.28 -2.12
N THR A 119 11.46 -24.38 -2.03
CA THR A 119 12.92 -24.31 -1.99
C THR A 119 13.49 -25.03 -3.22
N LEU A 120 14.11 -24.25 -4.11
CA LEU A 120 14.84 -24.73 -5.29
C LEU A 120 16.20 -24.06 -5.32
N ASP A 121 17.20 -24.75 -5.89
CA ASP A 121 18.52 -24.13 -6.12
C ASP A 121 18.44 -23.17 -7.34
N PRO A 122 18.50 -21.85 -7.16
CA PRO A 122 18.25 -20.90 -8.24
C PRO A 122 19.48 -20.79 -9.17
N ASN A 123 19.21 -20.60 -10.47
CA ASN A 123 20.23 -20.21 -11.42
C ASN A 123 20.53 -18.71 -11.37
N ALA A 124 19.54 -17.93 -10.95
CA ALA A 124 19.68 -16.51 -10.70
C ALA A 124 18.83 -16.07 -9.50
N SER A 125 19.38 -15.20 -8.65
CA SER A 125 18.69 -14.55 -7.54
C SER A 125 18.57 -13.07 -7.80
N VAL A 126 17.37 -12.53 -7.65
CA VAL A 126 17.03 -11.11 -7.85
C VAL A 126 16.78 -10.47 -6.50
N GLY A 127 17.61 -9.50 -6.13
CA GLY A 127 17.38 -8.60 -4.99
C GLY A 127 16.78 -7.28 -5.48
N VAL A 128 15.76 -6.80 -4.79
CA VAL A 128 15.10 -5.52 -5.07
C VAL A 128 15.07 -4.73 -3.78
N ASP A 129 15.62 -3.52 -3.80
CA ASP A 129 15.55 -2.54 -2.73
C ASP A 129 14.77 -1.32 -3.21
N LEU A 130 13.57 -1.15 -2.68
CA LEU A 130 12.72 0.00 -2.98
C LEU A 130 13.15 1.16 -2.08
N GLN A 131 13.58 2.26 -2.68
CA GLN A 131 13.93 3.50 -1.97
C GLN A 131 12.74 4.44 -1.87
N ARG A 132 11.82 4.35 -2.84
CA ARG A 132 10.56 5.07 -2.87
C ARG A 132 9.51 4.28 -3.63
N PHE A 133 8.29 4.22 -3.11
CA PHE A 133 7.15 3.62 -3.81
C PHE A 133 5.85 4.23 -3.28
N ASP A 134 5.59 5.45 -3.66
CA ASP A 134 4.42 6.22 -3.21
C ASP A 134 3.98 7.23 -4.28
N ALA A 135 2.77 7.81 -4.10
CA ALA A 135 2.28 8.89 -4.93
C ALA A 135 2.68 10.26 -4.36
N ASP A 136 3.09 11.17 -5.23
CA ASP A 136 3.32 12.56 -4.88
C ASP A 136 2.01 13.37 -4.73
N LYS A 137 2.15 14.68 -4.45
CA LYS A 137 1.02 15.60 -4.30
C LYS A 137 0.14 15.70 -5.57
N ALA A 138 0.74 15.55 -6.74
CA ALA A 138 0.06 15.60 -8.03
C ALA A 138 -0.65 14.28 -8.39
N GLY A 139 -0.49 13.23 -7.56
CA GLY A 139 -1.02 11.89 -7.83
C GLY A 139 -0.14 11.07 -8.76
N THR A 140 1.11 11.49 -8.99
CA THR A 140 2.09 10.71 -9.75
C THR A 140 2.78 9.74 -8.80
N VAL A 141 2.67 8.45 -9.08
CA VAL A 141 3.44 7.41 -8.40
C VAL A 141 4.89 7.47 -8.85
N ILE A 142 5.79 7.48 -7.87
CA ILE A 142 7.22 7.45 -8.08
C ILE A 142 7.76 6.16 -7.47
N LEU A 143 8.36 5.31 -8.32
CA LEU A 143 9.09 4.12 -7.90
C LEU A 143 10.58 4.37 -8.13
N LEU A 144 11.35 4.35 -7.04
CA LEU A 144 12.81 4.33 -7.09
C LEU A 144 13.28 3.01 -6.51
N ALA A 145 14.03 2.24 -7.28
CA ALA A 145 14.51 0.93 -6.87
C ALA A 145 15.96 0.69 -7.30
N GLN A 146 16.68 -0.05 -6.47
CA GLN A 146 17.93 -0.70 -6.85
C GLN A 146 17.65 -2.17 -7.05
N VAL A 147 18.06 -2.71 -8.19
CA VAL A 147 17.93 -4.12 -8.51
C VAL A 147 19.31 -4.72 -8.72
N ALA A 148 19.58 -5.84 -8.07
CA ALA A 148 20.79 -6.61 -8.29
C ALA A 148 20.42 -8.06 -8.63
N ILE A 149 21.05 -8.61 -9.66
CA ILE A 149 20.88 -10.00 -10.08
C ILE A 149 22.21 -10.70 -9.91
N GLN A 150 22.19 -11.82 -9.19
CA GLN A 150 23.31 -12.72 -9.07
C GLN A 150 23.01 -14.00 -9.83
N PHE A 151 23.81 -14.30 -10.84
CA PHE A 151 23.75 -15.56 -11.58
C PHE A 151 24.74 -16.54 -10.98
N ASN A 152 24.30 -17.78 -10.81
CA ASN A 152 25.13 -18.81 -10.18
C ASN A 152 25.94 -19.64 -11.20
N ARG A 153 25.47 -19.72 -12.46
CA ARG A 153 26.13 -20.51 -13.51
C ARG A 153 25.92 -19.87 -14.91
N PRO A 154 26.94 -19.22 -15.51
CA PRO A 154 28.22 -18.86 -14.89
C PRO A 154 28.03 -17.78 -13.81
N THR A 155 28.93 -17.74 -12.85
CA THR A 155 28.90 -16.75 -11.78
C THR A 155 29.14 -15.36 -12.36
N ARG A 156 28.12 -14.51 -12.32
CA ARG A 156 28.17 -13.09 -12.73
C ARG A 156 27.13 -12.31 -11.96
N SER A 157 27.28 -11.01 -11.88
CA SER A 157 26.27 -10.14 -11.30
C SER A 157 25.96 -8.98 -12.23
N ALA A 158 24.76 -8.46 -12.13
CA ALA A 158 24.30 -7.24 -12.79
C ALA A 158 23.53 -6.39 -11.79
N ALA A 159 23.69 -5.08 -11.83
CA ALA A 159 22.92 -4.17 -10.99
C ALA A 159 22.44 -2.98 -11.82
N ARG A 160 21.25 -2.46 -11.48
CA ARG A 160 20.64 -1.32 -12.16
C ARG A 160 19.75 -0.53 -11.19
N ASN A 161 19.78 0.79 -11.32
CA ASN A 161 18.84 1.69 -10.67
C ASN A 161 17.66 1.98 -11.59
N PHE A 162 16.46 1.98 -11.02
CA PHE A 162 15.22 2.27 -11.72
C PHE A 162 14.60 3.54 -11.15
N SER A 163 14.08 4.38 -12.04
CA SER A 163 13.28 5.56 -11.69
C SER A 163 12.07 5.58 -12.61
N ILE A 164 10.93 5.15 -12.09
CA ILE A 164 9.70 4.95 -12.84
C ILE A 164 8.64 5.92 -12.31
N ARG A 165 7.89 6.53 -13.21
CA ARG A 165 6.80 7.46 -12.89
C ARG A 165 5.53 7.02 -13.60
N LYS A 166 4.41 6.95 -12.86
CA LYS A 166 3.08 6.64 -13.39
C LYS A 166 2.05 7.61 -12.82
N SER A 167 1.32 8.27 -13.68
CA SER A 167 0.23 9.15 -13.24
C SER A 167 -1.01 8.31 -12.92
N ALA A 168 -1.63 8.56 -11.76
CA ALA A 168 -2.90 7.96 -11.43
C ALA A 168 -4.00 8.49 -12.36
N THR A 169 -4.88 7.61 -12.82
CA THR A 169 -6.02 7.98 -13.69
C THR A 169 -7.13 8.66 -12.89
N THR A 170 -7.24 8.36 -11.59
CA THR A 170 -8.17 8.99 -10.66
C THR A 170 -7.43 9.43 -9.39
N PRO A 171 -7.86 10.52 -8.71
CA PRO A 171 -7.14 11.07 -7.56
C PRO A 171 -7.37 10.30 -6.24
N ASP A 172 -8.16 9.25 -6.29
CA ASP A 172 -8.48 8.40 -5.14
C ASP A 172 -7.39 7.36 -4.84
N THR A 173 -7.55 6.62 -3.75
CA THR A 173 -6.58 5.57 -3.36
C THR A 173 -6.53 4.44 -4.38
N ALA A 174 -7.66 4.08 -4.99
CA ALA A 174 -7.71 3.02 -5.99
C ALA A 174 -6.90 3.40 -7.25
N GLY A 175 -7.03 4.64 -7.74
CA GLY A 175 -6.22 5.13 -8.85
C GLY A 175 -4.72 5.15 -8.54
N HIS A 176 -4.32 5.52 -7.31
CA HIS A 176 -2.92 5.46 -6.89
C HIS A 176 -2.40 4.03 -6.87
N VAL A 177 -3.16 3.07 -6.30
CA VAL A 177 -2.79 1.65 -6.25
C VAL A 177 -2.70 1.05 -7.66
N ALA A 178 -3.59 1.45 -8.58
CA ALA A 178 -3.50 1.05 -9.98
C ALA A 178 -2.20 1.56 -10.63
N ALA A 179 -1.84 2.83 -10.44
CA ALA A 179 -0.59 3.40 -10.93
C ALA A 179 0.66 2.78 -10.27
N MET A 180 0.58 2.39 -8.99
CA MET A 180 1.63 1.60 -8.33
C MET A 180 1.79 0.22 -8.99
N SER A 181 0.69 -0.44 -9.34
CA SER A 181 0.73 -1.71 -10.08
C SER A 181 1.36 -1.54 -11.45
N ASP A 182 1.06 -0.44 -12.17
CA ASP A 182 1.67 -0.13 -13.48
C ASP A 182 3.18 0.14 -13.35
N ALA A 183 3.60 0.82 -12.29
CA ALA A 183 5.02 1.07 -12.04
C ALA A 183 5.77 -0.23 -11.71
N LEU A 184 5.16 -1.13 -10.96
CA LEU A 184 5.74 -2.44 -10.63
C LEU A 184 5.82 -3.34 -11.87
N GLY A 185 4.83 -3.29 -12.75
CA GLY A 185 4.86 -3.99 -14.05
C GLY A 185 6.02 -3.52 -14.92
N GLU A 186 6.29 -2.20 -15.00
CA GLU A 186 7.46 -1.67 -15.72
C GLU A 186 8.79 -2.08 -15.06
N LEU A 187 8.85 -2.13 -13.73
CA LEU A 187 10.02 -2.67 -13.04
C LEU A 187 10.25 -4.14 -13.41
N ALA A 188 9.18 -4.94 -13.49
CA ALA A 188 9.25 -6.35 -13.92
C ALA A 188 9.77 -6.49 -15.36
N ASP A 189 9.37 -5.59 -16.29
CA ASP A 189 9.93 -5.54 -17.66
C ASP A 189 11.45 -5.32 -17.62
N GLY A 190 11.89 -4.36 -16.79
CA GLY A 190 13.31 -4.07 -16.60
C GLY A 190 14.10 -5.24 -16.01
N ILE A 191 13.55 -5.92 -14.99
CA ILE A 191 14.17 -7.10 -14.38
C ILE A 191 14.22 -8.25 -15.38
N ALA A 192 13.14 -8.53 -16.10
CA ALA A 192 13.11 -9.58 -17.13
C ALA A 192 14.17 -9.34 -18.23
N SER A 193 14.36 -8.08 -18.64
CA SER A 193 15.43 -7.70 -19.58
C SER A 193 16.83 -7.92 -19.01
N MET A 194 17.06 -7.71 -17.72
CA MET A 194 18.36 -7.96 -17.07
C MET A 194 18.68 -9.45 -16.92
N LEU A 195 17.66 -10.31 -16.96
CA LEU A 195 17.77 -11.77 -16.84
C LEU A 195 18.11 -12.45 -18.19
N GLN A 196 18.15 -11.70 -19.30
CA GLN A 196 18.57 -12.22 -20.62
C GLN A 196 20.12 -12.29 -20.70
#